data_c416144124f0e63c47b11e36f4b0794e
#
_entry.id   c416144124f0e63c47b11e36f4b0794e
#
_cell.length_a   1.000
_cell.length_b   1.000
_cell.length_c   1.000
_cell.angle_alpha   90.00
_cell.angle_beta   90.00
_cell.angle_gamma   90.00
#
_symmetry.space_group_name_H-M   'P 1'
#
loop_
_entity.id
_entity.type
_entity.pdbx_description
1 polymer ?
#
loop_
_entity_poly.entity_id
_entity_poly.type
_entity_poly.pdbx_seq_one_letter_code
_entity_poly.pdbx_strand_id
1 'polypeptide(L)' 'GQAAKSRDVLRVEEELSDLLAAAVEVRVKKRVKRNGRQEEMGELAIAFGSLDALNGLIERLRGV' A
#
# COMPACT_ATOMS: atom_id res chain seq x y z
N GLY A 1 -4.62 -15.17 -14.01
CA GLY A 1 -4.36 -15.30 -12.67
C GLY A 1 -3.51 -14.20 -12.11
N GLN A 2 -3.76 -13.92 -10.91
CA GLN A 2 -2.95 -12.96 -10.24
C GLN A 2 -1.71 -13.59 -9.72
N ALA A 3 -0.62 -12.92 -9.92
CA ALA A 3 0.59 -13.34 -9.26
C ALA A 3 0.37 -13.26 -7.76
N ALA A 4 0.82 -14.25 -7.05
CA ALA A 4 0.72 -14.22 -5.61
C ALA A 4 1.55 -13.05 -5.08
N LYS A 5 0.99 -12.29 -4.16
CA LYS A 5 1.72 -11.20 -3.54
C LYS A 5 2.80 -11.78 -2.63
N SER A 6 3.92 -11.11 -2.58
CA SER A 6 4.99 -11.54 -1.68
C SER A 6 4.53 -11.39 -0.23
N ARG A 7 5.20 -12.10 0.66
CA ARG A 7 4.89 -12.01 2.07
C ARG A 7 5.09 -10.59 2.60
N ASP A 8 6.12 -9.93 2.10
CA ASP A 8 6.40 -8.56 2.50
C ASP A 8 5.29 -7.59 2.11
N VAL A 9 4.74 -7.76 0.90
CA VAL A 9 3.63 -6.93 0.43
C VAL A 9 2.40 -7.16 1.29
N LEU A 10 2.06 -8.41 1.57
CA LEU A 10 0.90 -8.73 2.41
C LEU A 10 1.06 -8.14 3.81
N ARG A 11 2.26 -8.20 4.34
CA ARG A 11 2.56 -7.66 5.66
C ARG A 11 2.38 -6.15 5.69
N VAL A 12 2.86 -5.44 4.66
CA VAL A 12 2.70 -3.99 4.56
C VAL A 12 1.23 -3.62 4.45
N GLU A 13 0.48 -4.35 3.63
CA GLU A 13 -0.96 -4.10 3.50
C GLU A 13 -1.66 -4.23 4.84
N GLU A 14 -1.32 -5.28 5.59
CA GLU A 14 -1.93 -5.53 6.88
C GLU A 14 -1.57 -4.46 7.89
N GLU A 15 -0.30 -4.08 7.95
CA GLU A 15 0.15 -3.05 8.87
C GLU A 15 -0.51 -1.70 8.58
N LEU A 16 -0.57 -1.33 7.30
CA LEU A 16 -1.19 -0.07 6.93
C LEU A 16 -2.70 -0.10 7.14
N SER A 17 -3.33 -1.22 6.88
CA SER A 17 -4.77 -1.36 7.13
C SER A 17 -5.10 -1.15 8.59
N ASP A 18 -4.29 -1.70 9.47
CA ASP A 18 -4.48 -1.54 10.90
C ASP A 18 -4.21 -0.10 11.34
N LEU A 19 -3.13 0.47 10.83
CA LEU A 19 -2.75 1.84 11.18
C LEU A 19 -3.78 2.86 10.73
N LEU A 20 -4.28 2.69 9.52
CA LEU A 20 -5.19 3.64 8.91
C LEU A 20 -6.66 3.30 9.12
N ALA A 21 -6.94 2.12 9.67
CA ALA A 21 -8.31 1.62 9.86
C ALA A 21 -9.09 1.65 8.55
N ALA A 22 -8.44 1.25 7.46
CA ALA A 22 -9.04 1.27 6.13
C ALA A 22 -8.45 0.13 5.30
N ALA A 23 -9.17 -0.27 4.27
CA ALA A 23 -8.68 -1.30 3.35
C ALA A 23 -7.53 -0.74 2.52
N VAL A 24 -6.41 -1.41 2.54
CA VAL A 24 -5.21 -0.98 1.81
C VAL A 24 -4.81 -2.08 0.84
N GLU A 25 -4.50 -1.69 -0.37
CA GLU A 25 -4.04 -2.64 -1.40
C GLU A 25 -2.76 -2.12 -2.03
N VAL A 26 -1.76 -2.98 -2.09
CA VAL A 26 -0.51 -2.69 -2.78
C VAL A 26 -0.53 -3.44 -4.10
N ARG A 27 -0.28 -2.75 -5.19
CA ARG A 27 -0.23 -3.34 -6.53
C ARG A 27 1.16 -3.16 -7.10
N VAL A 28 1.90 -4.25 -7.20
CA VAL A 28 3.23 -4.20 -7.82
C VAL A 28 3.02 -4.40 -9.32
N LYS A 29 3.42 -3.41 -10.09
CA LYS A 29 3.17 -3.41 -11.53
C LYS A 29 4.39 -3.75 -12.36
N LYS A 30 5.56 -3.42 -11.88
CA LYS A 30 6.75 -3.55 -12.69
C LYS A 30 7.96 -3.79 -11.79
N ARG A 31 8.87 -4.61 -12.29
CA ARG A 31 10.15 -4.83 -11.62
C ARG A 31 11.24 -4.43 -12.58
N VAL A 32 12.16 -3.62 -12.11
CA VAL A 32 13.28 -3.16 -12.91
C VAL A 32 14.58 -3.43 -12.18
N LYS A 33 15.64 -3.61 -12.94
CA LYS A 33 16.97 -3.76 -12.37
C LYS A 33 17.73 -2.45 -12.53
N ARG A 34 18.28 -1.96 -11.44
CA ARG A 34 19.13 -0.78 -11.45
C ARG A 34 20.33 -1.04 -10.59
N ASN A 35 21.49 -0.82 -11.15
CA ASN A 35 22.74 -0.97 -10.41
C ASN A 35 22.86 -2.32 -9.70
N GLY A 36 22.42 -3.38 -10.38
CA GLY A 36 22.45 -4.71 -9.80
C GLY A 36 21.37 -5.00 -8.79
N ARG A 37 20.49 -4.04 -8.54
CA ARG A 37 19.38 -4.23 -7.60
C ARG A 37 18.08 -4.34 -8.35
N GLN A 38 17.20 -5.18 -7.82
CA GLN A 38 15.86 -5.30 -8.33
C GLN A 38 14.94 -4.35 -7.57
N GLU A 39 14.26 -3.46 -8.29
CA GLU A 39 13.33 -2.53 -7.71
C GLU A 39 11.93 -2.84 -8.18
N GLU A 40 10.96 -2.67 -7.31
CA GLU A 40 9.56 -2.88 -7.62
C GLU A 40 8.86 -1.55 -7.68
N MET A 41 8.07 -1.37 -8.73
CA MET A 41 7.28 -0.15 -8.93
C MET A 41 5.82 -0.53 -8.91
N GLY A 42 5.01 0.27 -8.30
CA GLY A 42 3.59 -0.05 -8.21
C GLY A 42 2.77 1.08 -7.65
N GLU A 43 1.64 0.72 -7.09
CA GLU A 43 0.66 1.66 -6.56
C GLU A 43 0.23 1.23 -5.18
N LEU A 44 -0.16 2.21 -4.40
CA LEU A 44 -0.81 1.98 -3.12
C LEU A 44 -2.21 2.56 -3.21
N ALA A 45 -3.21 1.72 -2.98
CA ALA A 45 -4.60 2.14 -3.01
C ALA A 45 -5.20 2.00 -1.61
N ILE A 46 -5.89 3.02 -1.17
CA ILE A 46 -6.55 3.03 0.12
C ILE A 46 -8.03 3.35 -0.10
N ALA A 47 -8.90 2.46 0.37
CA ALA A 47 -10.32 2.67 0.23
C ALA A 47 -10.85 3.53 1.37
N PHE A 48 -11.75 4.44 1.05
CA PHE A 48 -12.41 5.25 2.07
C PHE A 48 -13.90 5.27 1.78
N GLY A 49 -14.70 5.38 2.83
CA GLY A 49 -16.16 5.34 2.69
C GLY A 49 -16.80 6.72 2.57
N SER A 50 -16.07 7.77 2.90
CA SER A 50 -16.59 9.14 2.86
C SER A 50 -15.43 10.12 2.84
N LEU A 51 -15.73 11.37 2.53
CA LEU A 51 -14.71 12.41 2.56
C LEU A 51 -14.19 12.65 3.97
N ASP A 52 -15.04 12.48 4.97
CA ASP A 52 -14.61 12.60 6.35
C ASP A 52 -13.59 11.50 6.70
N ALA A 53 -13.85 10.28 6.24
CA ALA A 53 -12.93 9.18 6.44
C ALA A 53 -11.60 9.46 5.74
N LEU A 54 -11.66 10.04 4.55
CA LEU A 54 -10.45 10.41 3.80
C LEU A 54 -9.64 11.45 4.56
N ASN A 55 -10.30 12.46 5.11
CA ASN A 55 -9.62 13.47 5.92
C ASN A 55 -8.94 12.85 7.13
N GLY A 56 -9.60 11.90 7.77
CA GLY A 56 -9.01 11.16 8.88
C GLY A 56 -7.76 10.39 8.46
N LEU A 57 -7.79 9.80 7.28
CA LEU A 57 -6.63 9.10 6.73
C LEU A 57 -5.47 10.06 6.49
N ILE A 58 -5.76 11.22 5.95
CA ILE A 58 -4.74 12.23 5.69
C ILE A 58 -4.08 12.67 6.98
N GLU A 59 -4.88 12.88 8.03
CA GLU A 59 -4.34 13.26 9.32
C GLU A 59 -3.42 12.19 9.89
N ARG A 60 -3.79 10.94 9.76
CA ARG A 60 -2.95 9.84 10.23
C ARG A 60 -1.65 9.74 9.46
N LEU A 61 -1.72 9.95 8.15
CA LEU A 61 -0.53 9.92 7.31
C LEU A 61 0.43 11.05 7.65
N ARG A 62 -0.09 12.21 8.06
CA ARG A 62 0.76 13.31 8.46
C ARG A 62 1.46 13.05 9.78
N GLY A 63 0.85 12.27 10.63
CA GLY A 63 1.41 11.98 11.94
C GLY A 63 2.43 10.85 11.96
N VAL A 64 2.68 10.26 10.81
CA VAL A 64 3.58 9.10 10.72
C VAL A 64 5.02 9.52 10.49
#